data_3ca84f358c93c80dce2678150dd41929
#
_entry.id   3ca84f358c93c80dce2678150dd41929
#
_cell.length_a   1.000
_cell.length_b   1.000
_cell.length_c   1.000
_cell.angle_alpha   90.00
_cell.angle_beta   90.00
_cell.angle_gamma   90.00
#
_symmetry.space_group_name_H-M   'P 1'
#
loop_
_entity.id
_entity.type
_entity.pdbx_description
1 polymer ?
#
loop_
_entity_poly.entity_id
_entity_poly.type
_entity_poly.pdbx_seq_one_letter_code
_entity_poly.pdbx_strand_id
1 'polypeptide(L)'
;MRKLLTLCTLLLSTILILTACSIEKKKVYIEKNDKQEHVTTIYYKGKTVNKVVTNSTLTTDKANLDSTLEGIKSTISQKPNFDGYTRSAEIKDGKVVITTEIDYNKLDFEKYKGRVHLSGSDTLENERKLETVEYHLKDAGATEKK
;
A
#
# COMPACT_ATOMS: atom_id res chain seq x y z
N MET A 1 23.00 4.22 -46.65
CA MET A 1 22.06 3.19 -46.13
C MET A 1 22.58 2.45 -44.91
N ARG A 2 23.79 1.93 -44.86
CA ARG A 2 24.30 1.20 -43.66
C ARG A 2 24.32 2.03 -42.36
N LYS A 3 24.69 3.32 -42.39
CA LYS A 3 24.71 4.20 -41.23
C LYS A 3 23.30 4.56 -40.71
N LEU A 4 22.31 4.59 -41.57
CA LEU A 4 20.91 4.86 -41.19
C LEU A 4 20.30 3.66 -40.48
N LEU A 5 20.60 2.43 -40.94
CA LEU A 5 20.15 1.20 -40.31
C LEU A 5 20.73 1.05 -38.88
N THR A 6 22.01 1.39 -38.69
CA THR A 6 22.68 1.30 -37.35
C THR A 6 22.10 2.32 -36.39
N LEU A 7 21.71 3.52 -36.88
CA LEU A 7 21.08 4.55 -36.05
C LEU A 7 19.67 4.14 -35.61
N CYS A 8 18.88 3.51 -36.50
CA CYS A 8 17.53 3.00 -36.16
C CYS A 8 17.58 1.85 -35.15
N THR A 9 18.57 0.95 -35.25
CA THR A 9 18.70 -0.16 -34.28
C THR A 9 19.12 0.33 -32.89
N LEU A 10 19.97 1.35 -32.80
CA LEU A 10 20.33 1.99 -31.52
C LEU A 10 19.14 2.72 -30.87
N LEU A 11 18.32 3.42 -31.66
CA LEU A 11 17.11 4.08 -31.17
C LEU A 11 16.06 3.08 -30.70
N LEU A 12 15.87 1.96 -31.40
CA LEU A 12 14.91 0.92 -31.00
C LEU A 12 15.34 0.22 -29.69
N SER A 13 16.64 -0.01 -29.51
CA SER A 13 17.16 -0.64 -28.27
C SER A 13 17.02 0.27 -27.04
N THR A 14 17.19 1.59 -27.19
CA THR A 14 16.96 2.55 -26.10
C THR A 14 15.48 2.67 -25.70
N ILE A 15 14.55 2.58 -26.66
CA ILE A 15 13.11 2.60 -26.37
C ILE A 15 12.68 1.34 -25.60
N LEU A 16 13.23 0.17 -25.92
CA LEU A 16 12.94 -1.09 -25.20
C LEU A 16 13.44 -1.08 -23.75
N ILE A 17 14.56 -0.43 -23.47
CA ILE A 17 15.09 -0.30 -22.09
C ILE A 17 14.24 0.67 -21.26
N LEU A 18 13.72 1.74 -21.85
CA LEU A 18 12.86 2.71 -21.17
C LEU A 18 11.47 2.15 -20.85
N THR A 19 10.93 1.25 -21.67
CA THR A 19 9.63 0.60 -21.38
C THR A 19 9.74 -0.48 -20.31
N ALA A 20 10.88 -1.15 -20.16
CA ALA A 20 11.09 -2.16 -19.12
C ALA A 20 11.09 -1.58 -17.69
N CYS A 21 11.46 -0.29 -17.52
CA CYS A 21 11.43 0.40 -16.23
C CYS A 21 10.06 0.95 -15.82
N SER A 22 9.04 0.86 -16.68
CA SER A 22 7.74 1.49 -16.44
C SER A 22 6.65 0.56 -15.91
N ILE A 23 6.90 -0.74 -15.81
CA ILE A 23 5.90 -1.72 -15.37
C ILE A 23 5.74 -1.65 -13.84
N GLU A 24 4.53 -1.35 -13.39
CA GLU A 24 4.17 -1.45 -11.98
C GLU A 24 4.12 -2.91 -11.56
N LYS A 25 4.78 -3.22 -10.46
CA LYS A 25 4.81 -4.55 -9.83
C LYS A 25 4.04 -4.50 -8.52
N LYS A 26 3.65 -5.68 -8.02
CA LYS A 26 3.01 -5.81 -6.71
C LYS A 26 3.67 -6.90 -5.88
N LYS A 27 3.66 -6.70 -4.55
CA LYS A 27 3.97 -7.71 -3.54
C LYS A 27 2.83 -7.76 -2.54
N VAL A 28 2.57 -8.93 -1.97
CA VAL A 28 1.52 -9.13 -0.98
C VAL A 28 2.16 -9.67 0.30
N TYR A 29 1.83 -9.05 1.42
CA TYR A 29 2.25 -9.44 2.76
C TYR A 29 1.03 -9.83 3.58
N ILE A 30 1.16 -10.85 4.41
CA ILE A 30 0.10 -11.33 5.30
C ILE A 30 0.64 -11.37 6.71
N GLU A 31 -0.08 -10.71 7.61
CA GLU A 31 0.05 -10.86 9.05
C GLU A 31 -1.27 -11.41 9.59
N LYS A 32 -1.20 -12.44 10.44
CA LYS A 32 -2.38 -13.10 10.96
C LYS A 32 -2.21 -13.51 12.41
N ASN A 33 -3.26 -13.25 13.20
CA ASN A 33 -3.45 -13.79 14.53
C ASN A 33 -4.86 -14.39 14.66
N ASP A 34 -5.23 -14.87 15.86
CA ASP A 34 -6.50 -15.59 16.10
C ASP A 34 -7.76 -14.77 15.76
N LYS A 35 -7.68 -13.44 15.82
CA LYS A 35 -8.84 -12.54 15.68
C LYS A 35 -8.77 -11.63 14.46
N GLN A 36 -7.57 -11.46 13.91
CA GLN A 36 -7.33 -10.47 12.85
C GLN A 36 -6.42 -11.04 11.77
N GLU A 37 -6.69 -10.66 10.54
CA GLU A 37 -5.83 -10.89 9.39
C GLU A 37 -5.61 -9.59 8.65
N HIS A 38 -4.36 -9.22 8.42
CA HIS A 38 -3.97 -8.06 7.63
C HIS A 38 -3.34 -8.54 6.33
N VAL A 39 -3.95 -8.19 5.21
CA VAL A 39 -3.41 -8.45 3.87
C VAL A 39 -2.98 -7.12 3.27
N THR A 40 -1.68 -6.92 3.16
CA THR A 40 -1.10 -5.68 2.62
C THR A 40 -0.55 -5.92 1.23
N THR A 41 -1.04 -5.17 0.26
CA THR A 41 -0.55 -5.16 -1.12
C THR A 41 0.24 -3.89 -1.38
N ILE A 42 1.51 -4.04 -1.77
CA ILE A 42 2.41 -2.96 -2.17
C ILE A 42 2.43 -2.89 -3.69
N TYR A 43 2.18 -1.70 -4.26
CA TYR A 43 2.34 -1.40 -5.67
C TYR A 43 3.58 -0.51 -5.85
N TYR A 44 4.53 -0.91 -6.69
CA TYR A 44 5.82 -0.23 -6.81
C TYR A 44 6.39 -0.28 -8.23
N LYS A 45 7.27 0.69 -8.53
CA LYS A 45 8.08 0.74 -9.75
C LYS A 45 9.55 0.86 -9.38
N GLY A 46 10.38 -0.06 -9.86
CA GLY A 46 11.78 -0.10 -9.45
C GLY A 46 11.91 -0.32 -7.94
N LYS A 47 12.42 0.67 -7.21
CA LYS A 47 12.56 0.67 -5.74
C LYS A 47 11.59 1.62 -5.03
N THR A 48 10.64 2.21 -5.76
CA THR A 48 9.75 3.24 -5.24
C THR A 48 8.31 2.72 -5.16
N VAL A 49 7.72 2.78 -3.99
CA VAL A 49 6.32 2.43 -3.75
C VAL A 49 5.43 3.59 -4.20
N ASN A 50 4.40 3.26 -4.99
CA ASN A 50 3.38 4.21 -5.43
C ASN A 50 2.15 4.16 -4.55
N LYS A 51 1.75 2.95 -4.14
CA LYS A 51 0.55 2.73 -3.36
C LYS A 51 0.69 1.53 -2.43
N VAL A 52 0.08 1.62 -1.25
CA VAL A 52 -0.11 0.51 -0.31
C VAL A 52 -1.59 0.38 -0.01
N VAL A 53 -2.11 -0.84 -0.10
CA VAL A 53 -3.50 -1.16 0.29
C VAL A 53 -3.45 -2.25 1.34
N THR A 54 -3.99 -1.97 2.53
CA THR A 54 -4.14 -2.94 3.61
C THR A 54 -5.61 -3.25 3.84
N ASN A 55 -5.97 -4.52 3.72
CA ASN A 55 -7.27 -5.05 4.13
C ASN A 55 -7.10 -5.74 5.48
N SER A 56 -7.68 -5.17 6.51
CA SER A 56 -7.71 -5.73 7.86
C SER A 56 -9.04 -6.39 8.12
N THR A 57 -9.06 -7.71 8.25
CA THR A 57 -10.27 -8.50 8.50
C THR A 57 -10.35 -8.85 9.98
N LEU A 58 -11.45 -8.47 10.63
CA LEU A 58 -11.73 -8.82 12.02
C LEU A 58 -12.81 -9.91 12.06
N THR A 59 -12.50 -10.97 12.81
CA THR A 59 -13.47 -12.01 13.13
C THR A 59 -14.14 -11.66 14.46
N THR A 60 -15.47 -11.52 14.45
CA THR A 60 -16.29 -11.26 15.63
C THR A 60 -17.55 -12.12 15.56
N ASP A 61 -18.27 -12.26 16.68
CA ASP A 61 -19.52 -12.97 16.70
C ASP A 61 -20.56 -12.24 15.85
N LYS A 62 -21.45 -13.01 15.21
CA LYS A 62 -22.46 -12.48 14.31
C LYS A 62 -23.35 -11.41 14.99
N ALA A 63 -23.64 -11.58 16.29
CA ALA A 63 -24.43 -10.62 17.07
C ALA A 63 -23.73 -9.27 17.26
N ASN A 64 -22.40 -9.20 17.11
CA ASN A 64 -21.58 -8.01 17.34
C ASN A 64 -21.10 -7.34 16.06
N LEU A 65 -21.43 -7.88 14.88
CA LEU A 65 -20.94 -7.37 13.59
C LEU A 65 -21.29 -5.90 13.37
N ASP A 66 -22.58 -5.56 13.51
CA ASP A 66 -23.07 -4.21 13.24
C ASP A 66 -22.50 -3.20 14.25
N SER A 67 -22.48 -3.55 15.54
CA SER A 67 -21.93 -2.68 16.59
C SER A 67 -20.43 -2.47 16.42
N THR A 68 -19.69 -3.50 16.01
CA THR A 68 -18.27 -3.42 15.70
C THR A 68 -18.02 -2.51 14.49
N LEU A 69 -18.79 -2.68 13.42
CA LEU A 69 -18.71 -1.84 12.24
C LEU A 69 -18.97 -0.37 12.58
N GLU A 70 -20.03 -0.06 13.32
CA GLU A 70 -20.38 1.30 13.70
C GLU A 70 -19.32 1.95 14.60
N GLY A 71 -18.73 1.21 15.54
CA GLY A 71 -17.60 1.68 16.35
C GLY A 71 -16.37 2.03 15.49
N ILE A 72 -16.06 1.20 14.48
CA ILE A 72 -14.95 1.45 13.55
C ILE A 72 -15.25 2.67 12.67
N LYS A 73 -16.45 2.78 12.11
CA LYS A 73 -16.86 3.95 11.30
C LYS A 73 -16.79 5.25 12.10
N SER A 74 -17.22 5.21 13.37
CA SER A 74 -17.10 6.35 14.28
C SER A 74 -15.64 6.77 14.46
N THR A 75 -14.71 5.81 14.65
CA THR A 75 -13.29 6.07 14.76
C THR A 75 -12.70 6.65 13.45
N ILE A 76 -13.14 6.15 12.30
CA ILE A 76 -12.72 6.68 10.99
C ILE A 76 -13.21 8.12 10.82
N SER A 77 -14.45 8.43 11.22
CA SER A 77 -15.04 9.78 11.08
C SER A 77 -14.34 10.81 11.95
N GLN A 78 -13.80 10.42 13.12
CA GLN A 78 -13.00 11.31 13.97
C GLN A 78 -11.65 11.67 13.35
N LYS A 79 -11.16 10.86 12.43
CA LYS A 79 -9.93 11.09 11.68
C LYS A 79 -10.23 10.97 10.19
N PRO A 80 -10.86 12.01 9.57
CA PRO A 80 -11.35 11.93 8.20
C PRO A 80 -10.23 11.69 7.19
N ASN A 81 -10.60 11.11 6.06
CA ASN A 81 -9.71 10.90 4.92
C ASN A 81 -9.14 12.23 4.42
N PHE A 82 -8.00 12.17 3.75
CA PHE A 82 -7.35 13.30 3.10
C PHE A 82 -6.61 12.82 1.85
N ASP A 83 -6.05 13.74 1.08
CA ASP A 83 -5.39 13.43 -0.19
C ASP A 83 -4.31 12.35 -0.01
N GLY A 84 -4.46 11.27 -0.75
CA GLY A 84 -3.57 10.12 -0.72
C GLY A 84 -3.71 9.19 0.48
N TYR A 85 -4.61 9.46 1.43
CA TYR A 85 -4.87 8.57 2.56
C TYR A 85 -6.37 8.36 2.77
N THR A 86 -6.84 7.14 2.59
CA THR A 86 -8.25 6.78 2.79
C THR A 86 -8.41 5.58 3.69
N ARG A 87 -9.48 5.59 4.48
CA ARG A 87 -9.94 4.45 5.27
C ARG A 87 -11.44 4.27 5.08
N SER A 88 -11.85 3.02 5.00
CA SER A 88 -13.26 2.61 4.98
C SER A 88 -13.46 1.32 5.76
N ALA A 89 -14.69 1.03 6.13
CA ALA A 89 -15.05 -0.22 6.77
C ALA A 89 -16.40 -0.72 6.27
N GLU A 90 -16.52 -2.03 6.07
CA GLU A 90 -17.72 -2.71 5.63
C GLU A 90 -17.81 -4.12 6.23
N ILE A 91 -19.02 -4.72 6.19
CA ILE A 91 -19.19 -6.15 6.45
C ILE A 91 -19.10 -6.89 5.12
N LYS A 92 -18.19 -7.86 5.06
CA LYS A 92 -18.00 -8.74 3.92
C LYS A 92 -17.84 -10.18 4.40
N ASP A 93 -18.62 -11.09 3.84
CA ASP A 93 -18.61 -12.53 4.18
C ASP A 93 -18.73 -12.81 5.69
N GLY A 94 -19.59 -12.03 6.39
CA GLY A 94 -19.80 -12.17 7.82
C GLY A 94 -18.63 -11.73 8.71
N LYS A 95 -17.74 -10.91 8.18
CA LYS A 95 -16.60 -10.31 8.90
C LYS A 95 -16.56 -8.81 8.68
N VAL A 96 -15.98 -8.07 9.61
CA VAL A 96 -15.71 -6.65 9.41
C VAL A 96 -14.38 -6.50 8.68
N VAL A 97 -14.40 -5.84 7.54
CA VAL A 97 -13.21 -5.54 6.72
C VAL A 97 -12.96 -4.03 6.77
N ILE A 98 -11.75 -3.66 7.18
CA ILE A 98 -11.27 -2.28 7.14
C ILE A 98 -10.26 -2.19 6.00
N THR A 99 -10.49 -1.30 5.06
CA THR A 99 -9.56 -1.00 3.98
C THR A 99 -8.84 0.31 4.27
N THR A 100 -7.52 0.27 4.29
CA THR A 100 -6.66 1.46 4.35
C THR A 100 -5.86 1.54 3.05
N GLU A 101 -5.93 2.68 2.36
CA GLU A 101 -5.15 2.94 1.15
C GLU A 101 -4.26 4.17 1.35
N ILE A 102 -3.00 4.04 0.97
CA ILE A 102 -2.00 5.11 0.92
C ILE A 102 -1.53 5.23 -0.53
N ASP A 103 -1.90 6.32 -1.21
CA ASP A 103 -1.40 6.68 -2.54
C ASP A 103 -0.28 7.72 -2.37
N TYR A 104 0.96 7.28 -2.40
CA TYR A 104 2.13 8.15 -2.20
C TYR A 104 2.30 9.23 -3.27
N ASN A 105 1.66 9.09 -4.44
CA ASN A 105 1.72 10.10 -5.49
C ASN A 105 0.81 11.30 -5.20
N LYS A 106 -0.15 11.15 -4.28
CA LYS A 106 -1.14 12.18 -3.90
C LYS A 106 -1.06 12.57 -2.43
N LEU A 107 -0.20 11.87 -1.65
CA LEU A 107 -0.19 11.92 -0.20
C LEU A 107 0.19 13.30 0.33
N ASP A 108 -0.72 13.92 1.09
CA ASP A 108 -0.40 15.04 1.98
C ASP A 108 0.46 14.49 3.15
N PHE A 109 1.78 14.48 2.95
CA PHE A 109 2.72 13.81 3.84
C PHE A 109 2.80 14.48 5.22
N GLU A 110 2.58 15.79 5.32
CA GLU A 110 2.58 16.47 6.61
C GLU A 110 1.38 16.07 7.47
N LYS A 111 0.19 15.92 6.87
CA LYS A 111 -0.96 15.35 7.56
C LYS A 111 -0.76 13.89 7.92
N TYR A 112 -0.13 13.12 7.02
CA TYR A 112 0.15 11.71 7.26
C TYR A 112 1.07 11.51 8.46
N LYS A 113 2.19 12.23 8.55
CA LYS A 113 3.09 12.20 9.71
C LYS A 113 2.39 12.52 11.04
N GLY A 114 1.45 13.43 11.04
CA GLY A 114 0.66 13.77 12.22
C GLY A 114 -0.31 12.69 12.69
N ARG A 115 -0.58 11.67 11.87
CA ARG A 115 -1.55 10.59 12.18
C ARG A 115 -0.94 9.24 12.44
N VAL A 116 0.17 8.96 11.81
CA VAL A 116 0.85 7.68 11.84
C VAL A 116 2.21 7.88 12.48
N HIS A 117 2.52 7.06 13.48
CA HIS A 117 3.85 7.07 14.07
C HIS A 117 4.82 6.44 13.06
N LEU A 118 5.53 7.29 12.30
CA LEU A 118 6.54 6.84 11.36
C LEU A 118 7.82 6.56 12.12
N SER A 119 8.17 5.30 12.31
CA SER A 119 9.45 4.92 12.88
C SER A 119 10.54 5.05 11.79
N GLY A 120 11.21 6.20 11.75
CA GLY A 120 12.44 6.37 11.00
C GLY A 120 12.35 7.02 9.61
N SER A 121 11.17 7.50 9.19
CA SER A 121 11.02 8.17 7.89
C SER A 121 10.64 9.64 8.06
N ASP A 122 11.64 10.53 8.04
CA ASP A 122 11.41 11.97 8.16
C ASP A 122 10.94 12.61 6.86
N THR A 123 11.04 11.91 5.73
CA THR A 123 10.70 12.41 4.40
C THR A 123 9.82 11.43 3.63
N LEU A 124 8.97 11.97 2.74
CA LEU A 124 8.16 11.15 1.82
C LEU A 124 9.03 10.22 0.96
N GLU A 125 10.20 10.68 0.52
CA GLU A 125 11.11 9.88 -0.29
C GLU A 125 11.61 8.64 0.46
N ASN A 126 11.96 8.78 1.74
CA ASN A 126 12.39 7.66 2.58
C ASN A 126 11.23 6.73 2.90
N GLU A 127 10.05 7.28 3.23
CA GLU A 127 8.85 6.53 3.55
C GLU A 127 8.41 5.63 2.40
N ARG A 128 8.49 6.11 1.16
CA ARG A 128 8.09 5.34 -0.04
C ARG A 128 9.16 4.45 -0.65
N LYS A 129 10.32 4.27 -0.02
CA LYS A 129 11.30 3.25 -0.44
C LYS A 129 10.72 1.86 -0.21
N LEU A 130 10.82 0.99 -1.22
CA LEU A 130 10.32 -0.38 -1.13
C LEU A 130 10.92 -1.12 0.07
N GLU A 131 12.23 -0.98 0.27
CA GLU A 131 12.94 -1.59 1.41
C GLU A 131 12.43 -1.10 2.77
N THR A 132 12.06 0.19 2.89
CA THR A 132 11.51 0.77 4.12
C THR A 132 10.12 0.17 4.41
N VAL A 133 9.24 0.15 3.40
CA VAL A 133 7.89 -0.41 3.55
C VAL A 133 7.95 -1.90 3.87
N GLU A 134 8.80 -2.67 3.19
CA GLU A 134 8.99 -4.09 3.46
C GLU A 134 9.57 -4.34 4.86
N TYR A 135 10.51 -3.51 5.30
CA TYR A 135 11.08 -3.61 6.64
C TYR A 135 9.99 -3.45 7.71
N HIS A 136 9.14 -2.41 7.60
CA HIS A 136 8.06 -2.18 8.57
C HIS A 136 7.05 -3.33 8.60
N LEU A 137 6.69 -3.89 7.44
CA LEU A 137 5.77 -5.03 7.39
C LEU A 137 6.37 -6.28 8.04
N LYS A 138 7.64 -6.57 7.79
CA LYS A 138 8.34 -7.72 8.37
C LYS A 138 8.56 -7.55 9.87
N ASP A 139 8.90 -6.35 10.31
CA ASP A 139 9.06 -6.00 11.74
C ASP A 139 7.73 -6.16 12.50
N ALA A 140 6.61 -5.85 11.85
CA ALA A 140 5.27 -6.12 12.37
C ALA A 140 4.86 -7.61 12.36
N GLY A 141 5.69 -8.50 11.82
CA GLY A 141 5.42 -9.94 11.75
C GLY A 141 4.77 -10.43 10.46
N ALA A 142 4.60 -9.56 9.45
CA ALA A 142 4.03 -9.95 8.17
C ALA A 142 5.01 -10.78 7.33
N THR A 143 4.49 -11.76 6.61
CA THR A 143 5.23 -12.62 5.69
C THR A 143 4.81 -12.38 4.25
N GLU A 144 5.77 -12.39 3.32
CA GLU A 144 5.47 -12.25 1.89
C GLU A 144 4.76 -13.49 1.37
N LYS A 145 3.62 -13.29 0.70
CA LYS A 145 2.89 -14.34 0.00
C LYS A 145 3.59 -14.61 -1.35
N LYS A 146 4.13 -15.79 -1.49
CA LYS A 146 4.72 -16.28 -2.74
C LYS A 146 3.64 -16.67 -3.76
#